data_96d625b444ff6b5f2df7109265d5e1de
#
_entry.id   96d625b444ff6b5f2df7109265d5e1de
#
_cell.length_a   1.000
_cell.length_b   1.000
_cell.length_c   1.000
_cell.angle_alpha   90.00
_cell.angle_beta   90.00
_cell.angle_gamma   90.00
#
_symmetry.space_group_name_H-M   'P 1'
#
loop_
_entity.id
_entity.type
_entity.pdbx_description
1 polymer ?
#
loop_
_entity_poly.entity_id
_entity_poly.type
_entity_poly.pdbx_seq_one_letter_code
_entity_poly.pdbx_strand_id
1 'polypeptide(L)'
;AARIPERYQSCKISSFQIKGSAAVQGQMLRARFLAQRYVNDFLSLRNEIGGRAGLLFMGPPGVGKTHLAVSILSEIIERYAVPGRFVELNEFVGQMKATFERSAPETMQQVIDPVLDAPLLVVDELGSQKQTPWLNDLLYLVVNTRYTRRLPTIFTTNYRLLEEQEFLPARKKAQPLKVENLDRGRDPEPPPEPKYQPKEEQKAPELLSWRIPSMLISRLYEMAEFVSLDAVKDYRQEFRRNPGGP
;
A
#
# COMPACT_ATOMS: atom_id res chain seq x y z
N ALA A 1 18.55 -15.11 -1.03
CA ALA A 1 18.07 -14.76 0.31
C ALA A 1 16.87 -13.83 0.20
N ALA A 2 15.88 -13.95 1.11
CA ALA A 2 14.64 -13.18 1.08
C ALA A 2 14.84 -11.69 1.42
N ARG A 3 16.00 -11.30 1.91
CA ARG A 3 16.35 -9.93 2.37
C ARG A 3 15.39 -9.38 3.43
N ILE A 4 14.89 -10.23 4.32
CA ILE A 4 14.09 -9.82 5.46
C ILE A 4 14.99 -9.09 6.48
N PRO A 5 14.66 -7.84 6.88
CA PRO A 5 15.42 -7.14 7.90
C PRO A 5 15.43 -7.91 9.22
N GLU A 6 16.55 -7.84 9.96
CA GLU A 6 16.76 -8.59 11.21
C GLU A 6 15.62 -8.41 12.21
N ARG A 7 15.13 -7.19 12.37
CA ARG A 7 14.00 -6.84 13.27
C ARG A 7 12.70 -7.60 12.99
N TYR A 8 12.55 -8.19 11.79
CA TYR A 8 11.35 -8.92 11.38
C TYR A 8 11.56 -10.43 11.25
N GLN A 9 12.78 -10.94 11.38
CA GLN A 9 13.09 -12.37 11.19
C GLN A 9 12.33 -13.28 12.17
N SER A 10 12.01 -12.76 13.37
CA SER A 10 11.24 -13.51 14.39
C SER A 10 9.71 -13.37 14.24
N CYS A 11 9.22 -12.61 13.25
CA CYS A 11 7.79 -12.42 13.05
C CYS A 11 7.11 -13.72 12.60
N LYS A 12 6.01 -14.08 13.28
CA LYS A 12 5.14 -15.20 12.94
C LYS A 12 3.68 -14.75 12.97
N ILE A 13 2.81 -15.37 12.17
CA ILE A 13 1.38 -15.05 12.19
C ILE A 13 0.80 -15.33 13.59
N SER A 14 1.28 -16.39 14.27
CA SER A 14 0.87 -16.76 15.63
C SER A 14 1.26 -15.71 16.68
N SER A 15 2.36 -14.98 16.48
CA SER A 15 2.83 -13.92 17.39
C SER A 15 2.14 -12.58 17.18
N PHE A 16 1.26 -12.45 16.17
CA PHE A 16 0.49 -11.24 15.92
C PHE A 16 -0.52 -11.01 17.05
N GLN A 17 -0.25 -10.03 17.90
CA GLN A 17 -1.05 -9.75 19.08
C GLN A 17 -2.36 -9.03 18.71
N ILE A 18 -3.47 -9.51 19.28
CA ILE A 18 -4.81 -8.95 19.08
C ILE A 18 -5.22 -8.24 20.36
N LYS A 19 -5.31 -6.90 20.31
CA LYS A 19 -5.61 -6.04 21.47
C LYS A 19 -6.56 -4.91 21.05
N GLY A 20 -7.16 -4.24 22.02
CA GLY A 20 -8.03 -3.08 21.80
C GLY A 20 -9.51 -3.37 21.99
N SER A 21 -10.38 -2.44 21.52
CA SER A 21 -11.83 -2.61 21.57
C SER A 21 -12.31 -3.76 20.67
N ALA A 22 -13.54 -4.24 20.87
CA ALA A 22 -14.12 -5.33 20.09
C ALA A 22 -14.05 -5.09 18.56
N ALA A 23 -14.30 -3.85 18.10
CA ALA A 23 -14.19 -3.49 16.68
C ALA A 23 -12.74 -3.60 16.17
N VAL A 24 -11.76 -3.14 16.94
CA VAL A 24 -10.34 -3.26 16.64
C VAL A 24 -9.92 -4.73 16.58
N GLN A 25 -10.29 -5.50 17.60
CA GLN A 25 -10.01 -6.93 17.65
C GLN A 25 -10.61 -7.67 16.45
N GLY A 26 -11.82 -7.31 16.02
CA GLY A 26 -12.46 -7.89 14.83
C GLY A 26 -11.62 -7.67 13.55
N GLN A 27 -11.10 -6.45 13.32
CA GLN A 27 -10.22 -6.19 12.18
C GLN A 27 -8.90 -6.97 12.27
N MET A 28 -8.28 -7.03 13.44
CA MET A 28 -7.01 -7.74 13.66
C MET A 28 -7.18 -9.25 13.50
N LEU A 29 -8.28 -9.81 14.00
CA LEU A 29 -8.63 -11.23 13.82
C LEU A 29 -8.83 -11.56 12.35
N ARG A 30 -9.57 -10.71 11.61
CA ARG A 30 -9.77 -10.87 10.17
C ARG A 30 -8.43 -10.82 9.43
N ALA A 31 -7.58 -9.85 9.72
CA ALA A 31 -6.26 -9.74 9.09
C ALA A 31 -5.38 -10.98 9.35
N ARG A 32 -5.35 -11.48 10.59
CA ARG A 32 -4.63 -12.70 10.94
C ARG A 32 -5.21 -13.93 10.25
N PHE A 33 -6.54 -14.06 10.20
CA PHE A 33 -7.22 -15.15 9.50
C PHE A 33 -6.89 -15.14 7.99
N LEU A 34 -6.96 -13.96 7.34
CA LEU A 34 -6.62 -13.84 5.92
C LEU A 34 -5.15 -14.16 5.65
N ALA A 35 -4.24 -13.74 6.54
CA ALA A 35 -2.83 -14.10 6.45
C ALA A 35 -2.62 -15.62 6.54
N GLN A 36 -3.28 -16.29 7.49
CA GLN A 36 -3.18 -17.75 7.64
C GLN A 36 -3.81 -18.50 6.47
N ARG A 37 -4.98 -18.03 5.99
CA ARG A 37 -5.63 -18.58 4.81
C ARG A 37 -4.73 -18.45 3.58
N TYR A 38 -4.13 -17.28 3.38
CA TYR A 38 -3.21 -17.05 2.27
C TYR A 38 -2.03 -18.01 2.27
N VAL A 39 -1.43 -18.27 3.42
CA VAL A 39 -0.34 -19.26 3.54
C VAL A 39 -0.85 -20.67 3.20
N ASN A 40 -2.01 -21.06 3.74
CA ASN A 40 -2.55 -22.42 3.53
C ASN A 40 -2.92 -22.67 2.06
N ASP A 41 -3.49 -21.66 1.39
CA ASP A 41 -4.02 -21.76 0.03
C ASP A 41 -3.01 -21.30 -1.04
N PHE A 42 -1.77 -20.93 -0.66
CA PHE A 42 -0.79 -20.29 -1.52
C PHE A 42 -0.56 -21.00 -2.85
N LEU A 43 -0.40 -22.32 -2.84
CA LEU A 43 -0.16 -23.10 -4.07
C LEU A 43 -1.37 -23.09 -5.00
N SER A 44 -2.59 -23.11 -4.44
CA SER A 44 -3.83 -23.00 -5.21
C SER A 44 -4.00 -21.62 -5.80
N LEU A 45 -3.82 -20.56 -5.00
CA LEU A 45 -3.92 -19.16 -5.42
C LEU A 45 -2.95 -18.82 -6.54
N ARG A 46 -1.73 -19.35 -6.47
CA ARG A 46 -0.70 -19.15 -7.51
C ARG A 46 -1.09 -19.76 -8.85
N ASN A 47 -1.83 -20.87 -8.85
CA ASN A 47 -2.21 -21.61 -10.04
C ASN A 47 -3.60 -21.25 -10.58
N GLU A 48 -4.37 -20.46 -9.83
CA GLU A 48 -5.73 -20.07 -10.22
C GLU A 48 -5.73 -19.03 -11.34
N ILE A 49 -6.46 -19.35 -12.42
CA ILE A 49 -6.62 -18.46 -13.56
C ILE A 49 -7.68 -17.41 -13.22
N GLY A 50 -7.27 -16.14 -13.05
CA GLY A 50 -8.18 -15.02 -12.74
C GLY A 50 -8.37 -14.72 -11.25
N GLY A 51 -7.70 -15.47 -10.34
CA GLY A 51 -7.72 -15.19 -8.92
C GLY A 51 -6.79 -14.03 -8.50
N ARG A 52 -7.11 -13.40 -7.37
CA ARG A 52 -6.25 -12.40 -6.72
C ARG A 52 -5.14 -13.12 -5.96
N ALA A 53 -3.96 -13.21 -6.59
CA ALA A 53 -2.82 -13.92 -6.01
C ALA A 53 -2.02 -13.08 -4.98
N GLY A 54 -2.46 -11.87 -4.64
CA GLY A 54 -1.78 -10.95 -3.73
C GLY A 54 -2.64 -10.50 -2.57
N LEU A 55 -2.00 -9.76 -1.62
CA LEU A 55 -2.64 -9.07 -0.51
C LEU A 55 -2.17 -7.61 -0.45
N LEU A 56 -3.05 -6.70 -0.02
CA LEU A 56 -2.69 -5.33 0.32
C LEU A 56 -3.15 -5.01 1.75
N PHE A 57 -2.19 -4.91 2.67
CA PHE A 57 -2.45 -4.47 4.04
C PHE A 57 -2.44 -2.94 4.13
N MET A 58 -3.53 -2.35 4.59
CA MET A 58 -3.71 -0.91 4.72
C MET A 58 -4.00 -0.52 6.18
N GLY A 59 -3.56 0.66 6.59
CA GLY A 59 -3.85 1.22 7.92
C GLY A 59 -2.72 2.08 8.45
N PRO A 60 -2.91 2.78 9.58
CA PRO A 60 -1.91 3.68 10.14
C PRO A 60 -0.59 2.97 10.49
N PRO A 61 0.51 3.72 10.71
CA PRO A 61 1.76 3.14 11.20
C PRO A 61 1.57 2.36 12.51
N GLY A 62 2.38 1.31 12.73
CA GLY A 62 2.42 0.57 14.00
C GLY A 62 1.32 -0.47 14.22
N VAL A 63 0.39 -0.68 13.27
CA VAL A 63 -0.73 -1.64 13.42
C VAL A 63 -0.36 -3.09 13.05
N GLY A 64 0.87 -3.34 12.62
CA GLY A 64 1.38 -4.70 12.35
C GLY A 64 1.29 -5.16 10.90
N LYS A 65 1.09 -4.28 9.93
CA LYS A 65 1.05 -4.63 8.48
C LYS A 65 2.29 -5.37 8.02
N THR A 66 3.47 -4.78 8.24
CA THR A 66 4.76 -5.37 7.88
C THR A 66 5.01 -6.69 8.64
N HIS A 67 4.57 -6.77 9.92
CA HIS A 67 4.63 -8.01 10.69
C HIS A 67 3.90 -9.14 9.97
N LEU A 68 2.63 -8.93 9.59
CA LEU A 68 1.84 -9.95 8.88
C LEU A 68 2.43 -10.27 7.50
N ALA A 69 2.83 -9.26 6.73
CA ALA A 69 3.41 -9.47 5.40
C ALA A 69 4.69 -10.31 5.45
N VAL A 70 5.59 -10.02 6.38
CA VAL A 70 6.82 -10.79 6.56
C VAL A 70 6.55 -12.18 7.12
N SER A 71 5.60 -12.32 8.06
CA SER A 71 5.22 -13.62 8.59
C SER A 71 4.71 -14.56 7.49
N ILE A 72 3.87 -14.05 6.58
CA ILE A 72 3.40 -14.80 5.41
C ILE A 72 4.57 -15.21 4.53
N LEU A 73 5.47 -14.28 4.23
CA LEU A 73 6.65 -14.54 3.40
C LEU A 73 7.52 -15.66 4.00
N SER A 74 7.83 -15.56 5.30
CA SER A 74 8.64 -16.55 6.02
C SER A 74 7.99 -17.91 6.06
N GLU A 75 6.69 -17.98 6.42
CA GLU A 75 5.95 -19.24 6.50
C GLU A 75 5.81 -19.93 5.13
N ILE A 76 5.65 -19.17 4.04
CA ILE A 76 5.61 -19.74 2.68
C ILE A 76 6.97 -20.28 2.27
N ILE A 77 8.06 -19.57 2.54
CA ILE A 77 9.42 -20.05 2.27
C ILE A 77 9.70 -21.32 3.06
N GLU A 78 9.39 -21.35 4.35
CA GLU A 78 9.63 -22.50 5.22
C GLU A 78 8.77 -23.71 4.83
N ARG A 79 7.50 -23.50 4.53
CA ARG A 79 6.53 -24.58 4.32
C ARG A 79 6.57 -25.17 2.91
N TYR A 80 6.78 -24.34 1.90
CA TYR A 80 6.66 -24.71 0.50
C TYR A 80 7.98 -24.66 -0.27
N ALA A 81 9.08 -24.24 0.37
CA ALA A 81 10.37 -23.99 -0.28
C ALA A 81 10.29 -23.07 -1.50
N VAL A 82 9.29 -22.18 -1.53
CA VAL A 82 9.12 -21.19 -2.60
C VAL A 82 10.02 -19.99 -2.31
N PRO A 83 10.92 -19.61 -3.22
CA PRO A 83 11.73 -18.42 -3.02
C PRO A 83 10.85 -17.16 -2.91
N GLY A 84 11.19 -16.32 -1.95
CA GLY A 84 10.50 -15.05 -1.76
C GLY A 84 11.48 -13.91 -1.51
N ARG A 85 11.00 -12.68 -1.69
CA ARG A 85 11.79 -11.47 -1.51
C ARG A 85 11.01 -10.40 -0.76
N PHE A 86 11.67 -9.77 0.19
CA PHE A 86 11.19 -8.57 0.86
C PHE A 86 11.89 -7.34 0.26
N VAL A 87 11.12 -6.29 0.02
CA VAL A 87 11.58 -4.99 -0.48
C VAL A 87 10.88 -3.90 0.32
N GLU A 88 11.64 -3.09 1.03
CA GLU A 88 11.17 -1.82 1.56
C GLU A 88 11.35 -0.76 0.47
N LEU A 89 10.26 -0.06 0.12
CA LEU A 89 10.22 0.77 -1.09
C LEU A 89 11.26 1.89 -1.07
N ASN A 90 11.50 2.54 0.09
CA ASN A 90 12.47 3.63 0.19
C ASN A 90 13.90 3.14 -0.04
N GLU A 91 14.25 1.99 0.54
CA GLU A 91 15.55 1.35 0.35
C GLU A 91 15.75 0.94 -1.11
N PHE A 92 14.74 0.32 -1.73
CA PHE A 92 14.79 -0.09 -3.13
C PHE A 92 14.99 1.09 -4.07
N VAL A 93 14.25 2.18 -3.87
CA VAL A 93 14.40 3.43 -4.63
C VAL A 93 15.81 4.00 -4.46
N GLY A 94 16.37 3.94 -3.25
CA GLY A 94 17.76 4.34 -2.98
C GLY A 94 18.77 3.50 -3.75
N GLN A 95 18.62 2.17 -3.72
CA GLN A 95 19.48 1.24 -4.47
C GLN A 95 19.38 1.50 -5.97
N MET A 96 18.18 1.68 -6.52
CA MET A 96 17.98 2.00 -7.94
C MET A 96 18.65 3.32 -8.34
N LYS A 97 18.56 4.37 -7.51
CA LYS A 97 19.22 5.64 -7.78
C LYS A 97 20.75 5.52 -7.74
N ALA A 98 21.28 4.73 -6.82
CA ALA A 98 22.71 4.50 -6.71
C ALA A 98 23.31 3.86 -7.98
N THR A 99 22.53 3.11 -8.77
CA THR A 99 22.99 2.53 -10.04
C THR A 99 23.29 3.56 -11.12
N PHE A 100 22.88 4.83 -10.96
CA PHE A 100 23.19 5.89 -11.92
C PHE A 100 24.58 6.49 -11.75
N GLU A 101 25.26 6.20 -10.66
CA GLU A 101 26.62 6.66 -10.42
C GLU A 101 27.61 5.87 -11.28
N ARG A 102 28.65 6.55 -11.82
CA ARG A 102 29.65 5.90 -12.68
C ARG A 102 30.44 4.78 -12.00
N SER A 103 30.52 4.84 -10.68
CA SER A 103 31.23 3.86 -9.82
C SER A 103 30.28 2.88 -9.13
N ALA A 104 29.02 2.77 -9.60
CA ALA A 104 28.05 1.89 -8.98
C ALA A 104 28.52 0.43 -8.96
N PRO A 105 28.47 -0.26 -7.81
CA PRO A 105 28.87 -1.66 -7.70
C PRO A 105 27.91 -2.61 -8.40
N GLU A 106 26.65 -2.21 -8.56
CA GLU A 106 25.58 -3.00 -9.19
C GLU A 106 24.95 -2.21 -10.34
N THR A 107 24.56 -2.92 -11.39
CA THR A 107 23.78 -2.35 -12.50
C THR A 107 22.30 -2.27 -12.12
N MET A 108 21.55 -1.40 -12.80
CA MET A 108 20.09 -1.31 -12.63
C MET A 108 19.43 -2.68 -12.78
N GLN A 109 19.88 -3.48 -13.76
CA GLN A 109 19.36 -4.81 -14.02
C GLN A 109 19.55 -5.75 -12.83
N GLN A 110 20.74 -5.76 -12.23
CA GLN A 110 21.05 -6.60 -11.05
C GLN A 110 20.19 -6.25 -9.82
N VAL A 111 19.77 -4.99 -9.70
CA VAL A 111 18.90 -4.55 -8.60
C VAL A 111 17.44 -4.88 -8.86
N ILE A 112 16.96 -4.68 -10.11
CA ILE A 112 15.53 -4.79 -10.42
C ILE A 112 15.07 -6.22 -10.72
N ASP A 113 15.86 -7.02 -11.46
CA ASP A 113 15.44 -8.37 -11.87
C ASP A 113 15.01 -9.27 -10.71
N PRO A 114 15.73 -9.30 -9.57
CA PRO A 114 15.29 -10.08 -8.42
C PRO A 114 13.94 -9.65 -7.85
N VAL A 115 13.50 -8.41 -8.12
CA VAL A 115 12.18 -7.90 -7.69
C VAL A 115 11.11 -8.27 -8.72
N LEU A 116 11.43 -8.19 -10.00
CA LEU A 116 10.52 -8.56 -11.08
C LEU A 116 10.22 -10.07 -11.09
N ASP A 117 11.23 -10.90 -10.82
CA ASP A 117 11.18 -12.36 -11.01
C ASP A 117 10.88 -13.14 -9.72
N ALA A 118 10.84 -12.50 -8.54
CA ALA A 118 10.57 -13.18 -7.30
C ALA A 118 9.24 -13.97 -7.34
N PRO A 119 9.21 -15.29 -7.09
CA PRO A 119 7.98 -16.08 -7.06
C PRO A 119 6.95 -15.57 -6.04
N LEU A 120 7.41 -15.00 -4.93
CA LEU A 120 6.62 -14.23 -3.97
C LEU A 120 7.37 -12.95 -3.61
N LEU A 121 6.74 -11.81 -3.75
CA LEU A 121 7.30 -10.49 -3.39
C LEU A 121 6.50 -9.85 -2.27
N VAL A 122 7.18 -9.27 -1.30
CA VAL A 122 6.63 -8.30 -0.36
C VAL A 122 7.17 -6.92 -0.71
N VAL A 123 6.28 -5.96 -0.97
CA VAL A 123 6.59 -4.53 -1.15
C VAL A 123 6.05 -3.77 0.05
N ASP A 124 6.95 -3.36 0.92
CA ASP A 124 6.60 -2.64 2.15
C ASP A 124 6.59 -1.12 1.93
N GLU A 125 5.66 -0.44 2.60
CA GLU A 125 5.48 1.01 2.59
C GLU A 125 5.14 1.63 1.22
N LEU A 126 4.27 0.96 0.43
CA LEU A 126 3.81 1.49 -0.87
C LEU A 126 3.18 2.89 -0.70
N GLY A 127 3.64 3.84 -1.51
CA GLY A 127 3.21 5.24 -1.48
C GLY A 127 3.96 6.12 -0.49
N SER A 128 4.96 5.61 0.25
CA SER A 128 5.76 6.39 1.22
C SER A 128 6.62 7.47 0.55
N GLN A 129 7.02 7.26 -0.69
CA GLN A 129 7.86 8.18 -1.45
C GLN A 129 7.06 9.34 -2.06
N LYS A 130 7.73 10.49 -2.21
CA LYS A 130 7.18 11.60 -3.01
C LYS A 130 7.11 11.18 -4.48
N GLN A 131 5.96 11.42 -5.12
CA GLN A 131 5.79 11.13 -6.54
C GLN A 131 6.78 11.91 -7.41
N THR A 132 7.40 11.20 -8.32
CA THR A 132 8.19 11.75 -9.44
C THR A 132 7.89 10.92 -10.68
N PRO A 133 8.04 11.47 -11.90
CA PRO A 133 7.85 10.70 -13.13
C PRO A 133 8.66 9.40 -13.13
N TRP A 134 9.93 9.48 -12.79
CA TRP A 134 10.81 8.31 -12.71
C TRP A 134 10.32 7.23 -11.71
N LEU A 135 9.86 7.64 -10.52
CA LEU A 135 9.31 6.69 -9.54
C LEU A 135 8.03 6.03 -10.05
N ASN A 136 7.18 6.82 -10.72
CA ASN A 136 5.95 6.30 -11.32
C ASN A 136 6.25 5.25 -12.39
N ASP A 137 7.26 5.49 -13.24
CA ASP A 137 7.70 4.53 -14.25
C ASP A 137 8.29 3.27 -13.64
N LEU A 138 9.11 3.40 -12.58
CA LEU A 138 9.66 2.28 -11.83
C LEU A 138 8.57 1.42 -11.19
N LEU A 139 7.62 2.04 -10.48
CA LEU A 139 6.48 1.34 -9.87
C LEU A 139 5.61 0.69 -10.94
N TYR A 140 5.37 1.38 -12.05
CA TYR A 140 4.63 0.82 -13.17
C TYR A 140 5.32 -0.43 -13.72
N LEU A 141 6.63 -0.37 -13.95
CA LEU A 141 7.40 -1.51 -14.42
C LEU A 141 7.26 -2.71 -13.47
N VAL A 142 7.46 -2.50 -12.16
CA VAL A 142 7.38 -3.58 -11.16
C VAL A 142 5.97 -4.16 -11.08
N VAL A 143 4.96 -3.32 -10.86
CA VAL A 143 3.58 -3.78 -10.66
C VAL A 143 3.03 -4.40 -11.93
N ASN A 144 3.24 -3.75 -13.10
CA ASN A 144 2.72 -4.24 -14.37
C ASN A 144 3.37 -5.58 -14.79
N THR A 145 4.68 -5.73 -14.63
CA THR A 145 5.37 -6.99 -14.94
C THR A 145 4.82 -8.13 -14.08
N ARG A 146 4.65 -7.90 -12.79
CA ARG A 146 4.15 -8.91 -11.86
C ARG A 146 2.67 -9.22 -12.09
N TYR A 147 1.85 -8.19 -12.37
CA TYR A 147 0.46 -8.33 -12.78
C TYR A 147 0.33 -9.22 -14.05
N THR A 148 1.06 -8.88 -15.10
CA THR A 148 1.03 -9.61 -16.38
C THR A 148 1.50 -11.06 -16.22
N ARG A 149 2.53 -11.30 -15.40
CA ARG A 149 3.07 -12.63 -15.11
C ARG A 149 2.31 -13.37 -14.00
N ARG A 150 1.29 -12.75 -13.41
CA ARG A 150 0.48 -13.30 -12.29
C ARG A 150 1.34 -13.73 -11.10
N LEU A 151 2.38 -12.97 -10.79
CA LEU A 151 3.27 -13.26 -9.68
C LEU A 151 2.68 -12.76 -8.36
N PRO A 152 2.50 -13.63 -7.36
CA PRO A 152 2.03 -13.28 -6.04
C PRO A 152 2.79 -12.10 -5.44
N THR A 153 2.06 -11.07 -5.00
CA THR A 153 2.67 -9.88 -4.43
C THR A 153 1.87 -9.38 -3.23
N ILE A 154 2.56 -9.21 -2.11
CA ILE A 154 1.98 -8.66 -0.88
C ILE A 154 2.46 -7.23 -0.75
N PHE A 155 1.53 -6.31 -0.60
CA PHE A 155 1.82 -4.89 -0.39
C PHE A 155 1.44 -4.47 1.02
N THR A 156 2.16 -3.50 1.58
CA THR A 156 1.71 -2.76 2.75
C THR A 156 1.68 -1.27 2.43
N THR A 157 0.76 -0.54 3.04
CA THR A 157 0.65 0.91 2.87
C THR A 157 0.08 1.58 4.12
N ASN A 158 0.51 2.81 4.38
CA ASN A 158 -0.07 3.64 5.44
C ASN A 158 -1.28 4.47 4.95
N TYR A 159 -1.57 4.40 3.66
CA TYR A 159 -2.61 5.17 2.98
C TYR A 159 -3.87 4.34 2.79
N ARG A 160 -5.02 5.01 2.75
CA ARG A 160 -6.30 4.37 2.44
C ARG A 160 -6.54 4.32 0.94
N LEU A 161 -7.19 3.26 0.48
CA LEU A 161 -7.89 3.28 -0.80
C LEU A 161 -9.33 3.70 -0.51
N LEU A 162 -9.87 4.58 -1.37
CA LEU A 162 -11.32 4.80 -1.39
C LEU A 162 -11.99 3.50 -1.85
N GLU A 163 -13.11 3.14 -1.24
CA GLU A 163 -13.96 2.09 -1.79
C GLU A 163 -14.40 2.47 -3.20
N GLU A 164 -14.60 1.48 -4.06
CA GLU A 164 -14.93 1.67 -5.49
C GLU A 164 -16.15 2.60 -5.71
N GLN A 165 -17.07 2.65 -4.73
CA GLN A 165 -18.23 3.53 -4.72
C GLN A 165 -17.91 5.01 -4.47
N GLU A 166 -16.80 5.31 -3.81
CA GLU A 166 -16.32 6.69 -3.58
C GLU A 166 -15.46 7.20 -4.76
N PHE A 167 -15.03 6.32 -5.66
CA PHE A 167 -14.27 6.67 -6.87
C PHE A 167 -15.13 7.24 -8.00
N LEU A 168 -16.46 7.10 -7.92
CA LEU A 168 -17.33 7.83 -8.84
C LEU A 168 -17.30 9.30 -8.41
N PRO A 169 -16.69 10.20 -9.20
CA PRO A 169 -16.82 11.63 -8.94
C PRO A 169 -18.32 11.87 -8.88
N ALA A 170 -18.78 12.43 -7.75
CA ALA A 170 -20.14 12.93 -7.68
C ALA A 170 -20.32 13.77 -8.94
N ARG A 171 -21.02 13.24 -9.94
CA ARG A 171 -21.41 14.02 -11.12
C ARG A 171 -22.15 15.19 -10.51
N LYS A 172 -21.46 16.31 -10.32
CA LYS A 172 -22.11 17.59 -10.10
C LYS A 172 -23.14 17.64 -11.19
N LYS A 173 -24.42 17.48 -10.81
CA LYS A 173 -25.53 17.75 -11.72
C LYS A 173 -25.21 19.10 -12.28
N ALA A 174 -24.78 19.14 -13.53
CA ALA A 174 -24.59 20.39 -14.23
C ALA A 174 -25.94 21.09 -14.15
N GLN A 175 -26.03 22.11 -13.31
CA GLN A 175 -27.16 23.01 -13.35
C GLN A 175 -27.15 23.57 -14.77
N PRO A 176 -28.28 23.50 -15.49
CA PRO A 176 -28.35 24.10 -16.80
C PRO A 176 -27.99 25.58 -16.62
N LEU A 177 -26.97 26.03 -17.35
CA LEU A 177 -26.66 27.45 -17.47
C LEU A 177 -27.93 28.16 -17.93
N LYS A 178 -28.57 28.91 -17.03
CA LYS A 178 -29.57 29.89 -17.41
C LYS A 178 -28.82 30.99 -18.15
N VAL A 179 -28.95 30.99 -19.47
CA VAL A 179 -28.55 32.12 -20.31
C VAL A 179 -29.64 33.17 -20.13
N GLU A 180 -29.49 34.07 -19.16
CA GLU A 180 -30.27 35.31 -19.07
C GLU A 180 -29.35 36.47 -19.43
N ASN A 181 -29.71 37.05 -20.57
CA ASN A 181 -29.46 38.41 -21.01
C ASN A 181 -28.02 39.01 -20.92
N LEU A 182 -27.39 38.99 -22.07
CA LEU A 182 -26.32 39.92 -22.41
C LEU A 182 -26.86 41.37 -22.32
N ASP A 183 -26.61 42.03 -21.19
CA ASP A 183 -26.66 43.48 -21.14
C ASP A 183 -25.23 44.04 -21.14
N ARG A 184 -24.98 44.92 -22.08
CA ARG A 184 -23.66 45.50 -22.38
C ARG A 184 -23.32 46.57 -21.36
N GLY A 185 -22.18 46.45 -20.74
CA GLY A 185 -21.43 47.58 -20.23
C GLY A 185 -21.35 47.76 -18.74
N ARG A 186 -20.40 47.04 -18.15
CA ARG A 186 -19.47 47.39 -17.07
C ARG A 186 -18.67 46.16 -16.72
N ASP A 187 -17.34 46.25 -16.74
CA ASP A 187 -16.49 45.20 -16.21
C ASP A 187 -16.87 44.97 -14.74
N PRO A 188 -17.23 43.74 -14.34
CA PRO A 188 -17.51 43.45 -12.93
C PRO A 188 -16.20 43.57 -12.13
N GLU A 189 -16.25 44.28 -11.03
CA GLU A 189 -15.17 44.27 -10.04
C GLU A 189 -14.87 42.81 -9.64
N PRO A 190 -13.57 42.43 -9.54
CA PRO A 190 -13.23 41.11 -9.10
C PRO A 190 -13.84 40.84 -7.69
N PRO A 191 -14.45 39.66 -7.47
CA PRO A 191 -15.01 39.35 -6.17
C PRO A 191 -13.90 39.42 -5.10
N PRO A 192 -14.22 39.93 -3.90
CA PRO A 192 -13.24 40.04 -2.82
C PRO A 192 -12.66 38.64 -2.55
N GLU A 193 -11.32 38.57 -2.49
CA GLU A 193 -10.61 37.35 -2.18
C GLU A 193 -11.20 36.72 -0.89
N PRO A 194 -11.58 35.46 -0.91
CA PRO A 194 -12.08 34.79 0.29
C PRO A 194 -10.97 34.83 1.34
N LYS A 195 -11.22 35.52 2.45
CA LYS A 195 -10.33 35.51 3.61
C LYS A 195 -10.23 34.06 4.10
N TYR A 196 -9.16 33.39 3.69
CA TYR A 196 -8.82 32.04 4.14
C TYR A 196 -8.58 32.09 5.66
N GLN A 197 -9.56 31.61 6.43
CA GLN A 197 -9.36 31.26 7.83
C GLN A 197 -9.01 29.78 7.84
N PRO A 198 -7.80 29.39 8.28
CA PRO A 198 -7.49 27.97 8.45
C PRO A 198 -8.37 27.43 9.58
N LYS A 199 -9.46 26.72 9.20
CA LYS A 199 -10.10 25.78 10.13
C LYS A 199 -9.06 24.73 10.44
N GLU A 200 -8.91 24.37 11.73
CA GLU A 200 -8.09 23.24 12.15
C GLU A 200 -8.41 22.05 11.24
N GLU A 201 -7.49 21.75 10.35
CA GLU A 201 -7.59 20.62 9.43
C GLU A 201 -7.57 19.35 10.27
N GLN A 202 -8.73 18.75 10.49
CA GLN A 202 -8.78 17.32 10.62
C GLN A 202 -8.12 16.79 9.34
N LYS A 203 -6.84 16.37 9.44
CA LYS A 203 -6.10 15.83 8.30
C LYS A 203 -6.95 14.74 7.68
N ALA A 204 -7.53 15.05 6.50
CA ALA A 204 -8.21 14.03 5.72
C ALA A 204 -7.26 12.84 5.55
N PRO A 205 -7.73 11.60 5.65
CA PRO A 205 -6.88 10.44 5.51
C PRO A 205 -6.17 10.53 4.16
N GLU A 206 -4.85 10.53 4.18
CA GLU A 206 -4.08 10.57 2.93
C GLU A 206 -4.38 9.32 2.10
N LEU A 207 -4.84 9.54 0.87
CA LEU A 207 -5.26 8.47 -0.02
C LEU A 207 -4.09 7.94 -0.82
N LEU A 208 -4.05 6.63 -1.03
CA LEU A 208 -3.04 6.00 -1.87
C LEU A 208 -3.11 6.51 -3.32
N SER A 209 -4.30 6.85 -3.81
CA SER A 209 -4.52 7.46 -5.13
C SER A 209 -3.82 8.81 -5.33
N TRP A 210 -3.43 9.47 -4.25
CA TRP A 210 -2.63 10.70 -4.30
C TRP A 210 -1.12 10.41 -4.27
N ARG A 211 -0.74 9.17 -4.07
CA ARG A 211 0.64 8.74 -3.86
C ARG A 211 1.19 7.87 -4.98
N ILE A 212 0.31 7.25 -5.76
CA ILE A 212 0.67 6.43 -6.92
C ILE A 212 -0.30 6.69 -8.08
N PRO A 213 0.10 6.46 -9.34
CA PRO A 213 -0.75 6.63 -10.50
C PRO A 213 -2.04 5.81 -10.44
N SER A 214 -3.15 6.36 -10.94
CA SER A 214 -4.48 5.71 -10.94
C SER A 214 -4.49 4.36 -11.66
N MET A 215 -3.68 4.22 -12.73
CA MET A 215 -3.54 2.95 -13.45
C MET A 215 -2.93 1.83 -12.58
N LEU A 216 -2.09 2.17 -11.61
CA LEU A 216 -1.56 1.20 -10.64
C LEU A 216 -2.63 0.80 -9.61
N ILE A 217 -3.46 1.75 -9.20
CA ILE A 217 -4.60 1.47 -8.31
C ILE A 217 -5.52 0.41 -8.94
N SER A 218 -5.87 0.57 -10.23
CA SER A 218 -6.69 -0.42 -10.94
C SER A 218 -6.06 -1.82 -10.90
N ARG A 219 -4.74 -1.94 -11.15
CA ARG A 219 -4.04 -3.23 -11.06
C ARG A 219 -4.02 -3.82 -9.67
N LEU A 220 -3.86 -2.99 -8.63
CA LEU A 220 -3.93 -3.46 -7.25
C LEU A 220 -5.31 -4.07 -6.93
N TYR A 221 -6.41 -3.47 -7.43
CA TYR A 221 -7.76 -4.05 -7.27
C TYR A 221 -7.90 -5.42 -7.91
N GLU A 222 -7.24 -5.65 -9.04
CA GLU A 222 -7.31 -6.93 -9.74
C GLU A 222 -6.38 -7.99 -9.14
N MET A 223 -5.20 -7.60 -8.64
CA MET A 223 -4.16 -8.56 -8.23
C MET A 223 -4.11 -8.86 -6.74
N ALA A 224 -4.76 -8.05 -5.88
CA ALA A 224 -4.67 -8.19 -4.44
C ALA A 224 -6.02 -8.16 -3.72
N GLU A 225 -6.17 -8.96 -2.66
CA GLU A 225 -7.25 -8.83 -1.68
C GLU A 225 -6.85 -7.77 -0.64
N PHE A 226 -7.78 -6.88 -0.30
CA PHE A 226 -7.52 -5.75 0.59
C PHE A 226 -7.84 -6.07 2.04
N VAL A 227 -6.91 -5.74 2.92
CA VAL A 227 -6.98 -5.99 4.35
C VAL A 227 -6.80 -4.67 5.09
N SER A 228 -7.92 -4.08 5.57
CA SER A 228 -7.90 -2.83 6.32
C SER A 228 -7.64 -3.08 7.80
N LEU A 229 -6.75 -2.27 8.39
CA LEU A 229 -6.42 -2.16 9.81
C LEU A 229 -6.63 -0.72 10.31
N ASP A 230 -7.57 0.02 9.75
CA ASP A 230 -7.76 1.46 9.98
C ASP A 230 -8.24 1.81 11.39
N ALA A 231 -9.00 0.92 12.04
CA ALA A 231 -9.46 1.13 13.41
C ALA A 231 -8.38 0.83 14.47
N VAL A 232 -7.25 0.24 14.05
CA VAL A 232 -6.17 -0.16 14.95
C VAL A 232 -5.30 1.04 15.28
N LYS A 233 -5.02 1.28 16.57
CA LYS A 233 -4.08 2.30 17.03
C LYS A 233 -2.64 1.80 16.96
N ASP A 234 -1.69 2.75 16.91
CA ASP A 234 -0.25 2.43 16.89
C ASP A 234 0.15 1.67 18.16
N TYR A 235 0.46 0.37 18.00
CA TYR A 235 0.92 -0.53 19.07
C TYR A 235 2.17 -0.03 19.77
N ARG A 236 3.08 0.65 19.05
CA ARG A 236 4.34 1.16 19.60
C ARG A 236 4.10 2.28 20.61
N GLN A 237 3.05 3.08 20.42
CA GLN A 237 2.70 4.17 21.34
C GLN A 237 2.00 3.63 22.60
N GLU A 238 1.17 2.62 22.48
CA GLU A 238 0.48 1.98 23.61
C GLU A 238 1.49 1.22 24.51
N PHE A 239 2.47 0.52 23.92
CA PHE A 239 3.50 -0.20 24.65
C PHE A 239 4.45 0.73 25.44
N ARG A 240 4.76 1.93 24.89
CA ARG A 240 5.55 2.94 25.62
C ARG A 240 4.82 3.55 26.81
N ARG A 241 3.49 3.61 26.77
CA ARG A 241 2.66 4.15 27.86
C ARG A 241 2.42 3.16 28.99
N ASN A 242 2.52 1.86 28.75
CA ASN A 242 2.32 0.79 29.74
C ASN A 242 3.36 -0.33 29.55
N PRO A 243 4.62 -0.15 29.96
CA PRO A 243 5.66 -1.17 29.82
C PRO A 243 5.47 -2.38 30.74
N GLY A 244 4.47 -2.37 31.62
CA GLY A 244 4.18 -3.43 32.61
C GLY A 244 2.72 -3.92 32.60
N GLY A 245 1.96 -3.69 31.55
CA GLY A 245 0.61 -4.24 31.41
C GLY A 245 0.65 -5.74 31.06
N PRO A 246 -0.27 -6.58 31.61
CA PRO A 246 -0.26 -8.03 31.53
C PRO A 246 -0.32 -8.57 30.12
#